data_46363c05506e0d54d40baf9aa183ca71
#
_entry.id   46363c05506e0d54d40baf9aa183ca71
#
_cell.length_a   1.000
_cell.length_b   1.000
_cell.length_c   1.000
_cell.angle_alpha   90.00
_cell.angle_beta   90.00
_cell.angle_gamma   90.00
#
_symmetry.space_group_name_H-M   'P 1'
#
loop_
_entity.id
_entity.type
_entity.pdbx_description
1 polymer ?
#
loop_
_entity_poly.entity_id
_entity_poly.type
_entity_poly.pdbx_seq_one_letter_code
_entity_poly.pdbx_strand_id
1 'polypeptide(L)'
;MEPPASPEASAQASPEPSPEAPAGPTGPAGAVRTGRGRRVAVIVAAVVLLLVAVALSLALGVRGVALRETWQALVDPVAGNVDHDVIRGQRVPRTIIGVLAGAALGLAGGLAQAITRNPLADPGLLGLNAGASLGIVVAATAFGVVNPGVSVWFGFLGAALAFVLVFAIGHGRPVHLALAGATVTALMVPISTLLLFRDVDAFNQLRFWSVGALTGRDVDAVAGLWPFLLVGLVLALFVAHRLNGLALGDDVAAALGQSVGTTRLLAGVAIVALAGAATALAGPIALVGLVVPHAARRLIGQDYRWVVPLCALLGPILLVAADIIGRLVRQDELEAGVVAALIGAPVLVAVARGRRVAGL
;
A
#
# COMPACT_ATOMS: atom_id res chain seq x y z
N MET A 1 24.16 -72.80 -60.88
CA MET A 1 24.26 -71.65 -61.78
C MET A 1 23.66 -70.49 -60.99
N GLU A 2 24.49 -69.86 -60.23
CA GLU A 2 24.16 -68.72 -59.37
C GLU A 2 24.41 -67.44 -60.16
N PRO A 3 23.54 -66.39 -60.08
CA PRO A 3 23.79 -65.11 -60.69
C PRO A 3 24.68 -64.26 -59.75
N PRO A 4 25.46 -63.29 -60.28
CA PRO A 4 26.44 -62.53 -59.52
C PRO A 4 25.81 -61.38 -58.70
N ALA A 5 26.42 -61.13 -57.56
CA ALA A 5 26.10 -60.06 -56.64
C ALA A 5 26.39 -58.66 -57.24
N SER A 6 25.43 -57.71 -57.06
CA SER A 6 25.56 -56.29 -57.40
C SER A 6 26.35 -55.55 -56.29
N PRO A 7 27.15 -54.57 -56.63
CA PRO A 7 27.89 -53.79 -55.62
C PRO A 7 26.99 -52.72 -54.97
N GLU A 8 26.92 -52.74 -53.65
CA GLU A 8 26.28 -51.73 -52.82
C GLU A 8 27.06 -50.41 -52.91
N ALA A 9 26.37 -49.37 -53.33
CA ALA A 9 26.86 -48.03 -53.36
C ALA A 9 26.87 -47.47 -51.93
N SER A 10 28.08 -47.18 -51.42
CA SER A 10 28.29 -46.45 -50.17
C SER A 10 27.71 -45.04 -50.26
N ALA A 11 26.54 -44.84 -49.69
CA ALA A 11 26.02 -43.51 -49.44
C ALA A 11 26.80 -42.88 -48.27
N GLN A 12 27.60 -41.90 -48.58
CA GLN A 12 28.25 -40.98 -47.61
C GLN A 12 27.15 -40.21 -46.92
N ALA A 13 26.90 -40.51 -45.65
CA ALA A 13 26.06 -39.74 -44.76
C ALA A 13 26.76 -38.38 -44.49
N SER A 14 26.15 -37.30 -44.91
CA SER A 14 26.54 -35.95 -44.51
C SER A 14 26.39 -35.80 -42.99
N PRO A 15 27.32 -35.16 -42.28
CA PRO A 15 27.20 -34.93 -40.84
C PRO A 15 25.97 -34.07 -40.54
N GLU A 16 25.09 -34.57 -39.70
CA GLU A 16 23.99 -33.77 -39.14
C GLU A 16 24.54 -32.51 -38.42
N PRO A 17 23.94 -31.34 -38.58
CA PRO A 17 24.33 -30.18 -37.83
C PRO A 17 24.14 -30.43 -36.34
N SER A 18 25.21 -30.25 -35.55
CA SER A 18 25.17 -30.32 -34.09
C SER A 18 24.04 -29.42 -33.56
N PRO A 19 23.23 -29.86 -32.58
CA PRO A 19 22.21 -29.02 -31.99
C PRO A 19 22.88 -27.79 -31.39
N GLU A 20 22.47 -26.62 -31.88
CA GLU A 20 22.88 -25.33 -31.32
C GLU A 20 22.62 -25.37 -29.82
N ALA A 21 23.66 -25.08 -29.04
CA ALA A 21 23.55 -24.96 -27.59
C ALA A 21 22.41 -23.93 -27.28
N PRO A 22 21.49 -24.24 -26.34
CA PRO A 22 20.43 -23.31 -26.01
C PRO A 22 21.05 -21.98 -25.61
N ALA A 23 20.66 -20.92 -26.32
CA ALA A 23 21.05 -19.56 -26.00
C ALA A 23 20.77 -19.34 -24.51
N GLY A 24 21.83 -19.08 -23.74
CA GLY A 24 21.71 -18.82 -22.31
C GLY A 24 20.63 -17.78 -22.04
N PRO A 25 19.95 -17.85 -20.87
CA PRO A 25 18.84 -16.96 -20.57
C PRO A 25 19.30 -15.50 -20.78
N THR A 26 18.71 -14.87 -21.78
CA THR A 26 18.84 -13.42 -21.96
C THR A 26 18.28 -12.82 -20.69
N GLY A 27 19.17 -12.35 -19.81
CA GLY A 27 18.79 -11.69 -18.57
C GLY A 27 17.79 -10.57 -18.88
N PRO A 28 16.89 -10.22 -17.96
CA PRO A 28 15.84 -9.26 -18.21
C PRO A 28 16.43 -7.97 -18.73
N ALA A 29 16.12 -7.66 -19.98
CA ALA A 29 16.55 -6.45 -20.66
C ALA A 29 16.10 -5.24 -19.84
N GLY A 30 17.07 -4.40 -19.41
CA GLY A 30 16.80 -3.04 -18.98
C GLY A 30 16.59 -2.78 -17.49
N ALA A 31 17.27 -3.49 -16.59
CA ALA A 31 17.46 -2.99 -15.22
C ALA A 31 18.36 -1.73 -15.30
N VAL A 32 17.76 -0.56 -15.40
CA VAL A 32 18.47 0.72 -15.32
C VAL A 32 19.20 0.74 -13.97
N ARG A 33 20.53 0.54 -13.99
CA ARG A 33 21.40 0.70 -12.82
C ARG A 33 21.40 2.20 -12.49
N THR A 34 20.42 2.64 -11.70
CA THR A 34 20.36 4.03 -11.24
C THR A 34 21.51 4.30 -10.30
N GLY A 35 22.41 5.21 -10.69
CA GLY A 35 23.52 5.62 -9.84
C GLY A 35 23.04 6.17 -8.49
N ARG A 36 23.86 6.04 -7.44
CA ARG A 36 23.53 6.52 -6.07
C ARG A 36 23.10 7.99 -6.07
N GLY A 37 23.76 8.84 -6.88
CA GLY A 37 23.40 10.27 -6.99
C GLY A 37 21.97 10.49 -7.47
N ARG A 38 21.51 9.75 -8.52
CA ARG A 38 20.11 9.84 -8.98
C ARG A 38 19.11 9.40 -7.92
N ARG A 39 19.41 8.35 -7.16
CA ARG A 39 18.53 7.88 -6.06
C ARG A 39 18.37 8.93 -4.97
N VAL A 40 19.48 9.56 -4.57
CA VAL A 40 19.47 10.66 -3.59
C VAL A 40 18.69 11.85 -4.14
N ALA A 41 18.90 12.25 -5.40
CA ALA A 41 18.15 13.34 -6.02
C ALA A 41 16.63 13.08 -6.03
N VAL A 42 16.20 11.84 -6.33
CA VAL A 42 14.77 11.47 -6.28
C VAL A 42 14.21 11.55 -4.87
N ILE A 43 14.95 11.08 -3.85
CA ILE A 43 14.51 11.19 -2.44
C ILE A 43 14.38 12.67 -2.04
N VAL A 44 15.39 13.50 -2.36
CA VAL A 44 15.34 14.95 -2.07
C VAL A 44 14.16 15.61 -2.78
N ALA A 45 13.94 15.30 -4.06
CA ALA A 45 12.78 15.81 -4.79
C ALA A 45 11.44 15.38 -4.16
N ALA A 46 11.34 14.14 -3.70
CA ALA A 46 10.15 13.64 -3.01
C ALA A 46 9.93 14.36 -1.66
N VAL A 47 11.00 14.64 -0.89
CA VAL A 47 10.89 15.42 0.35
C VAL A 47 10.41 16.83 0.05
N VAL A 48 10.99 17.51 -0.94
CA VAL A 48 10.55 18.88 -1.34
C VAL A 48 9.09 18.85 -1.78
N LEU A 49 8.70 17.87 -2.61
CA LEU A 49 7.31 17.74 -3.08
C LEU A 49 6.34 17.47 -1.93
N LEU A 50 6.72 16.68 -0.93
CA LEU A 50 5.93 16.44 0.27
C LEU A 50 5.74 17.74 1.08
N LEU A 51 6.81 18.52 1.28
CA LEU A 51 6.72 19.80 1.98
C LEU A 51 5.80 20.77 1.25
N VAL A 52 5.89 20.82 -0.07
CA VAL A 52 4.98 21.63 -0.91
C VAL A 52 3.54 21.13 -0.78
N ALA A 53 3.29 19.82 -0.84
CA ALA A 53 1.96 19.26 -0.67
C ALA A 53 1.36 19.58 0.71
N VAL A 54 2.15 19.50 1.77
CA VAL A 54 1.73 19.90 3.14
C VAL A 54 1.41 21.38 3.19
N ALA A 55 2.26 22.24 2.68
CA ALA A 55 2.02 23.68 2.65
C ALA A 55 0.72 24.03 1.87
N LEU A 56 0.52 23.41 0.69
CA LEU A 56 -0.70 23.57 -0.09
C LEU A 56 -1.93 23.02 0.64
N SER A 57 -1.81 21.89 1.35
CA SER A 57 -2.92 21.35 2.14
C SER A 57 -3.39 22.26 3.26
N LEU A 58 -2.48 23.01 3.86
CA LEU A 58 -2.79 23.98 4.90
C LEU A 58 -3.39 25.29 4.32
N ALA A 59 -2.92 25.71 3.14
CA ALA A 59 -3.36 26.95 2.49
C ALA A 59 -4.66 26.78 1.69
N LEU A 60 -4.81 25.67 0.95
CA LEU A 60 -5.93 25.45 0.04
C LEU A 60 -7.10 24.73 0.72
N GLY A 61 -8.31 25.13 0.39
CA GLY A 61 -9.56 24.54 0.85
C GLY A 61 -10.75 25.25 0.22
N VAL A 62 -11.98 24.86 0.58
CA VAL A 62 -13.22 25.50 0.11
C VAL A 62 -13.19 27.03 0.39
N ARG A 63 -12.68 27.39 1.56
CA ARG A 63 -12.40 28.77 1.90
C ARG A 63 -10.93 29.09 1.63
N GLY A 64 -10.67 29.99 0.70
CA GLY A 64 -9.31 30.46 0.39
C GLY A 64 -8.76 31.30 1.57
N VAL A 65 -7.62 30.88 2.11
CA VAL A 65 -6.92 31.64 3.16
C VAL A 65 -5.53 31.99 2.66
N ALA A 66 -5.08 33.21 2.85
CA ALA A 66 -3.77 33.66 2.41
C ALA A 66 -2.66 32.90 3.15
N LEU A 67 -1.54 32.62 2.48
CA LEU A 67 -0.38 31.93 3.09
C LEU A 67 0.15 32.63 4.34
N ARG A 68 0.09 33.99 4.35
CA ARG A 68 0.49 34.76 5.52
C ARG A 68 -0.42 34.49 6.72
N GLU A 69 -1.72 34.42 6.49
CA GLU A 69 -2.72 34.11 7.50
C GLU A 69 -2.59 32.66 7.99
N THR A 70 -2.32 31.74 7.07
CA THR A 70 -2.04 30.34 7.40
C THR A 70 -0.82 30.23 8.32
N TRP A 71 0.26 30.97 8.03
CA TRP A 71 1.44 31.02 8.87
C TRP A 71 1.14 31.61 10.25
N GLN A 72 0.40 32.73 10.29
CA GLN A 72 0.01 33.40 11.55
C GLN A 72 -0.84 32.43 12.41
N ALA A 73 -1.81 31.74 11.81
CA ALA A 73 -2.63 30.76 12.53
C ALA A 73 -1.82 29.67 13.21
N LEU A 74 -0.67 29.28 12.63
CA LEU A 74 0.20 28.23 13.19
C LEU A 74 1.11 28.74 14.31
N VAL A 75 1.64 29.97 14.17
CA VAL A 75 2.69 30.51 15.05
C VAL A 75 2.12 31.39 16.16
N ASP A 76 1.16 32.24 15.82
CA ASP A 76 0.55 33.22 16.72
C ASP A 76 -0.97 33.31 16.49
N PRO A 77 -1.71 32.29 16.98
CA PRO A 77 -3.14 32.20 16.73
C PRO A 77 -3.93 33.32 17.47
N VAL A 78 -4.78 34.01 16.75
CA VAL A 78 -5.69 35.04 17.29
C VAL A 78 -7.01 34.39 17.67
N ALA A 79 -7.38 34.47 18.95
CA ALA A 79 -8.68 33.97 19.43
C ALA A 79 -9.86 34.65 18.74
N GLY A 80 -10.84 33.85 18.28
CA GLY A 80 -12.03 34.37 17.57
C GLY A 80 -11.81 34.62 16.08
N ASN A 81 -10.61 34.40 15.54
CA ASN A 81 -10.37 34.43 14.11
C ASN A 81 -10.81 33.12 13.48
N VAL A 82 -11.91 33.16 12.71
CA VAL A 82 -12.53 32.00 12.06
C VAL A 82 -11.54 31.26 11.14
N ASP A 83 -10.65 31.97 10.45
CA ASP A 83 -9.67 31.35 9.54
C ASP A 83 -8.60 30.59 10.32
N HIS A 84 -8.19 31.12 11.50
CA HIS A 84 -7.28 30.42 12.41
C HIS A 84 -7.92 29.14 12.98
N ASP A 85 -9.20 29.22 13.37
CA ASP A 85 -9.93 28.05 13.89
C ASP A 85 -10.09 26.96 12.82
N VAL A 86 -10.40 27.32 11.58
CA VAL A 86 -10.46 26.38 10.44
C VAL A 86 -9.09 25.73 10.18
N ILE A 87 -8.01 26.52 10.18
CA ILE A 87 -6.67 25.98 9.94
C ILE A 87 -6.29 24.99 11.03
N ARG A 88 -6.39 25.38 12.29
CA ARG A 88 -5.94 24.58 13.44
C ARG A 88 -6.88 23.41 13.75
N GLY A 89 -8.20 23.65 13.67
CA GLY A 89 -9.21 22.65 14.04
C GLY A 89 -9.54 21.64 12.93
N GLN A 90 -9.30 22.00 11.67
CA GLN A 90 -9.68 21.13 10.56
C GLN A 90 -8.50 20.78 9.65
N ARG A 91 -7.75 21.78 9.12
CA ARG A 91 -6.73 21.52 8.10
C ARG A 91 -5.48 20.85 8.66
N VAL A 92 -5.02 21.26 9.84
CA VAL A 92 -3.85 20.66 10.49
C VAL A 92 -4.10 19.19 10.83
N PRO A 93 -5.18 18.81 11.55
CA PRO A 93 -5.51 17.42 11.80
C PRO A 93 -5.60 16.58 10.51
N ARG A 94 -6.33 17.07 9.54
CA ARG A 94 -6.54 16.42 8.24
C ARG A 94 -5.21 16.19 7.50
N THR A 95 -4.32 17.19 7.49
CA THR A 95 -3.00 17.08 6.87
C THR A 95 -2.11 16.07 7.60
N ILE A 96 -2.08 16.08 8.94
CA ILE A 96 -1.32 15.12 9.75
C ILE A 96 -1.79 13.70 9.45
N ILE A 97 -3.10 13.45 9.48
CA ILE A 97 -3.67 12.13 9.21
C ILE A 97 -3.36 11.70 7.77
N GLY A 98 -3.47 12.62 6.79
CA GLY A 98 -3.12 12.35 5.41
C GLY A 98 -1.66 11.96 5.21
N VAL A 99 -0.74 12.62 5.91
CA VAL A 99 0.69 12.30 5.88
C VAL A 99 0.96 10.94 6.52
N LEU A 100 0.42 10.69 7.72
CA LEU A 100 0.64 9.45 8.44
C LEU A 100 0.00 8.23 7.74
N ALA A 101 -1.27 8.35 7.35
CA ALA A 101 -1.97 7.27 6.64
C ALA A 101 -1.36 7.00 5.27
N GLY A 102 -0.99 8.05 4.53
CA GLY A 102 -0.32 7.91 3.23
C GLY A 102 1.01 7.18 3.35
N ALA A 103 1.86 7.59 4.31
CA ALA A 103 3.15 6.93 4.57
C ALA A 103 2.95 5.46 4.96
N ALA A 104 2.01 5.19 5.86
CA ALA A 104 1.71 3.86 6.34
C ALA A 104 1.20 2.94 5.22
N LEU A 105 0.25 3.41 4.40
CA LEU A 105 -0.27 2.64 3.26
C LEU A 105 0.78 2.42 2.17
N GLY A 106 1.60 3.44 1.87
CA GLY A 106 2.70 3.32 0.91
C GLY A 106 3.74 2.29 1.34
N LEU A 107 4.17 2.32 2.61
CA LEU A 107 5.08 1.35 3.21
C LEU A 107 4.47 -0.05 3.22
N ALA A 108 3.26 -0.20 3.77
CA ALA A 108 2.57 -1.48 3.86
C ALA A 108 2.36 -2.12 2.49
N GLY A 109 2.03 -1.30 1.46
CA GLY A 109 1.93 -1.75 0.08
C GLY A 109 3.24 -2.29 -0.47
N GLY A 110 4.36 -1.58 -0.24
CA GLY A 110 5.69 -2.04 -0.61
C GLY A 110 6.07 -3.39 0.00
N LEU A 111 5.77 -3.56 1.28
CA LEU A 111 5.98 -4.81 2.01
C LEU A 111 5.06 -5.93 1.50
N ALA A 112 3.77 -5.66 1.32
CA ALA A 112 2.79 -6.63 0.83
C ALA A 112 3.19 -7.17 -0.55
N GLN A 113 3.61 -6.28 -1.47
CA GLN A 113 4.11 -6.68 -2.79
C GLN A 113 5.38 -7.52 -2.72
N ALA A 114 6.27 -7.23 -1.76
CA ALA A 114 7.51 -7.99 -1.56
C ALA A 114 7.25 -9.40 -1.05
N ILE A 115 6.44 -9.55 0.03
CA ILE A 115 6.19 -10.86 0.64
C ILE A 115 5.31 -11.78 -0.21
N THR A 116 4.39 -11.19 -0.98
CA THR A 116 3.51 -11.94 -1.90
C THR A 116 4.15 -12.15 -3.27
N ARG A 117 5.27 -11.51 -3.57
CA ARG A 117 5.90 -11.45 -4.90
C ARG A 117 4.92 -11.06 -5.99
N ASN A 118 3.91 -10.33 -5.63
CA ASN A 118 2.87 -9.87 -6.53
C ASN A 118 2.86 -8.33 -6.55
N PRO A 119 3.22 -7.69 -7.66
CA PRO A 119 3.23 -6.23 -7.75
C PRO A 119 1.84 -5.60 -7.75
N LEU A 120 0.78 -6.41 -7.83
CA LEU A 120 -0.60 -6.00 -7.70
C LEU A 120 -1.14 -6.23 -6.28
N ALA A 121 -0.31 -6.70 -5.35
CA ALA A 121 -0.74 -6.86 -3.96
C ALA A 121 -0.94 -5.50 -3.31
N ASP A 122 -2.04 -5.40 -2.59
CA ASP A 122 -2.42 -4.27 -1.73
C ASP A 122 -2.67 -4.81 -0.32
N PRO A 123 -2.34 -4.06 0.75
CA PRO A 123 -2.59 -4.51 2.12
C PRO A 123 -4.05 -4.88 2.38
N GLY A 124 -5.00 -4.16 1.76
CA GLY A 124 -6.43 -4.43 1.86
C GLY A 124 -6.83 -5.81 1.34
N LEU A 125 -6.13 -6.31 0.30
CA LEU A 125 -6.37 -7.65 -0.25
C LEU A 125 -5.94 -8.78 0.70
N LEU A 126 -5.16 -8.47 1.74
CA LEU A 126 -4.81 -9.41 2.80
C LEU A 126 -5.87 -9.48 3.91
N GLY A 127 -7.10 -9.02 3.65
CA GLY A 127 -8.21 -9.09 4.57
C GLY A 127 -8.30 -7.96 5.60
N LEU A 128 -7.31 -7.05 5.66
CA LEU A 128 -7.27 -6.00 6.68
C LEU A 128 -8.49 -5.08 6.64
N ASN A 129 -8.92 -4.65 5.45
CA ASN A 129 -10.07 -3.75 5.32
C ASN A 129 -11.37 -4.42 5.76
N ALA A 130 -11.59 -5.68 5.37
CA ALA A 130 -12.78 -6.45 5.78
C ALA A 130 -12.78 -6.72 7.29
N GLY A 131 -11.63 -7.04 7.86
CA GLY A 131 -11.46 -7.21 9.29
C GLY A 131 -11.73 -5.92 10.08
N ALA A 132 -11.18 -4.79 9.60
CA ALA A 132 -11.41 -3.48 10.22
C ALA A 132 -12.91 -3.10 10.18
N SER A 133 -13.57 -3.30 9.03
CA SER A 133 -15.01 -3.06 8.88
C SER A 133 -15.83 -3.91 9.84
N LEU A 134 -15.54 -5.22 9.91
CA LEU A 134 -16.22 -6.12 10.84
C LEU A 134 -15.99 -5.72 12.30
N GLY A 135 -14.77 -5.35 12.66
CA GLY A 135 -14.45 -4.87 14.01
C GLY A 135 -15.29 -3.66 14.42
N ILE A 136 -15.41 -2.66 13.53
CA ILE A 136 -16.25 -1.46 13.79
C ILE A 136 -17.73 -1.81 13.89
N VAL A 137 -18.22 -2.67 12.99
CA VAL A 137 -19.63 -3.12 13.04
C VAL A 137 -19.92 -3.87 14.34
N VAL A 138 -19.04 -4.77 14.76
CA VAL A 138 -19.18 -5.48 16.04
C VAL A 138 -19.13 -4.51 17.22
N ALA A 139 -18.25 -3.50 17.18
CA ALA A 139 -18.19 -2.47 18.21
C ALA A 139 -19.54 -1.74 18.38
N ALA A 140 -20.16 -1.34 17.26
CA ALA A 140 -21.43 -0.66 17.27
C ALA A 140 -22.59 -1.59 17.70
N THR A 141 -22.73 -2.76 17.06
CA THR A 141 -23.91 -3.63 17.23
C THR A 141 -23.89 -4.46 18.50
N ALA A 142 -22.71 -4.94 18.95
CA ALA A 142 -22.61 -5.82 20.12
C ALA A 142 -22.27 -5.06 21.41
N PHE A 143 -21.54 -3.94 21.30
CA PHE A 143 -21.09 -3.17 22.47
C PHE A 143 -21.69 -1.76 22.55
N GLY A 144 -22.50 -1.34 21.57
CA GLY A 144 -23.09 0.01 21.52
C GLY A 144 -22.06 1.13 21.37
N VAL A 145 -20.87 0.83 20.85
CA VAL A 145 -19.76 1.78 20.72
C VAL A 145 -19.93 2.57 19.43
N VAL A 146 -20.45 3.79 19.53
CA VAL A 146 -20.60 4.74 18.42
C VAL A 146 -19.54 5.85 18.42
N ASN A 147 -18.76 5.97 19.50
CA ASN A 147 -17.70 6.97 19.61
C ASN A 147 -16.55 6.63 18.64
N PRO A 148 -16.21 7.54 17.68
CA PRO A 148 -15.16 7.29 16.67
C PRO A 148 -13.79 6.98 17.28
N GLY A 149 -13.40 7.63 18.39
CA GLY A 149 -12.11 7.42 19.05
C GLY A 149 -11.98 6.02 19.66
N VAL A 150 -13.09 5.40 20.09
CA VAL A 150 -13.11 4.03 20.60
C VAL A 150 -13.24 3.02 19.44
N SER A 151 -14.07 3.32 18.45
CA SER A 151 -14.30 2.46 17.27
C SER A 151 -13.01 2.22 16.47
N VAL A 152 -12.08 3.18 16.46
CA VAL A 152 -10.74 3.05 15.85
C VAL A 152 -9.97 1.83 16.36
N TRP A 153 -10.06 1.55 17.67
CA TRP A 153 -9.38 0.39 18.28
C TRP A 153 -10.00 -0.94 17.85
N PHE A 154 -11.32 -1.00 17.74
CA PHE A 154 -11.99 -2.19 17.22
C PHE A 154 -11.67 -2.41 15.75
N GLY A 155 -11.59 -1.34 14.95
CA GLY A 155 -11.14 -1.42 13.56
C GLY A 155 -9.70 -1.93 13.44
N PHE A 156 -8.78 -1.41 14.26
CA PHE A 156 -7.40 -1.88 14.31
C PHE A 156 -7.28 -3.34 14.71
N LEU A 157 -7.97 -3.75 15.79
CA LEU A 157 -7.98 -5.14 16.26
C LEU A 157 -8.61 -6.07 15.22
N GLY A 158 -9.71 -5.66 14.58
CA GLY A 158 -10.34 -6.43 13.50
C GLY A 158 -9.42 -6.65 12.32
N ALA A 159 -8.68 -5.60 11.88
CA ALA A 159 -7.66 -5.71 10.85
C ALA A 159 -6.53 -6.67 11.26
N ALA A 160 -6.03 -6.55 12.50
CA ALA A 160 -4.97 -7.41 13.02
C ALA A 160 -5.41 -8.88 13.08
N LEU A 161 -6.60 -9.18 13.59
CA LEU A 161 -7.14 -10.53 13.66
C LEU A 161 -7.37 -11.13 12.27
N ALA A 162 -7.90 -10.36 11.33
CA ALA A 162 -8.07 -10.80 9.94
C ALA A 162 -6.72 -11.17 9.31
N PHE A 163 -5.70 -10.34 9.49
CA PHE A 163 -4.37 -10.64 8.96
C PHE A 163 -3.74 -11.88 9.62
N VAL A 164 -3.86 -12.03 10.94
CA VAL A 164 -3.37 -13.23 11.65
C VAL A 164 -4.04 -14.48 11.08
N LEU A 165 -5.36 -14.43 10.85
CA LEU A 165 -6.11 -15.54 10.24
C LEU A 165 -5.62 -15.84 8.82
N VAL A 166 -5.44 -14.81 7.99
CA VAL A 166 -4.90 -14.94 6.62
C VAL A 166 -3.49 -15.53 6.64
N PHE A 167 -2.63 -15.07 7.56
CA PHE A 167 -1.27 -15.55 7.67
C PHE A 167 -1.21 -17.01 8.16
N ALA A 168 -2.08 -17.39 9.10
CA ALA A 168 -2.22 -18.76 9.60
C ALA A 168 -2.71 -19.72 8.50
N ILE A 169 -3.76 -19.34 7.75
CA ILE A 169 -4.29 -20.15 6.64
C ILE A 169 -3.28 -20.24 5.49
N GLY A 170 -2.65 -19.13 5.15
CA GLY A 170 -1.71 -19.04 4.03
C GLY A 170 -0.33 -19.64 4.30
N HIS A 171 -0.01 -20.03 5.56
CA HIS A 171 1.28 -20.57 6.00
C HIS A 171 2.48 -19.75 5.49
N GLY A 172 2.31 -18.46 5.32
CA GLY A 172 3.32 -17.54 4.80
C GLY A 172 3.70 -17.73 3.33
N ARG A 173 3.03 -18.62 2.57
CA ARG A 173 3.30 -18.84 1.14
C ARG A 173 2.62 -17.76 0.29
N PRO A 174 3.31 -17.15 -0.70
CA PRO A 174 2.80 -15.99 -1.45
C PRO A 174 1.41 -16.16 -2.05
N VAL A 175 1.19 -17.25 -2.81
CA VAL A 175 -0.09 -17.52 -3.48
C VAL A 175 -1.20 -17.82 -2.47
N HIS A 176 -0.88 -18.58 -1.42
CA HIS A 176 -1.84 -18.93 -0.38
C HIS A 176 -2.27 -17.71 0.46
N LEU A 177 -1.38 -16.73 0.68
CA LEU A 177 -1.74 -15.49 1.36
C LEU A 177 -2.80 -14.70 0.59
N ALA A 178 -2.67 -14.60 -0.75
CA ALA A 178 -3.66 -13.92 -1.57
C ALA A 178 -5.01 -14.63 -1.57
N LEU A 179 -5.01 -15.98 -1.70
CA LEU A 179 -6.24 -16.78 -1.64
C LEU A 179 -6.90 -16.72 -0.27
N ALA A 180 -6.12 -16.85 0.80
CA ALA A 180 -6.60 -16.73 2.18
C ALA A 180 -7.22 -15.35 2.44
N GLY A 181 -6.58 -14.28 1.95
CA GLY A 181 -7.10 -12.91 2.05
C GLY A 181 -8.46 -12.74 1.36
N ALA A 182 -8.58 -13.27 0.14
CA ALA A 182 -9.85 -13.27 -0.59
C ALA A 182 -10.94 -14.09 0.14
N THR A 183 -10.59 -15.27 0.66
CA THR A 183 -11.52 -16.14 1.40
C THR A 183 -11.98 -15.47 2.70
N VAL A 184 -11.06 -14.90 3.48
CA VAL A 184 -11.38 -14.20 4.74
C VAL A 184 -12.25 -12.98 4.45
N THR A 185 -11.96 -12.22 3.39
CA THR A 185 -12.78 -11.09 2.95
C THR A 185 -14.19 -11.55 2.55
N ALA A 186 -14.29 -12.63 1.75
CA ALA A 186 -15.56 -13.21 1.32
C ALA A 186 -16.43 -13.73 2.48
N LEU A 187 -15.80 -14.10 3.60
CA LEU A 187 -16.49 -14.48 4.84
C LEU A 187 -16.92 -13.26 5.66
N MET A 188 -16.02 -12.29 5.86
CA MET A 188 -16.25 -11.15 6.78
C MET A 188 -17.24 -10.13 6.22
N VAL A 189 -17.26 -9.89 4.91
CA VAL A 189 -18.16 -8.90 4.30
C VAL A 189 -19.63 -9.26 4.48
N PRO A 190 -20.12 -10.49 4.20
CA PRO A 190 -21.51 -10.87 4.45
C PRO A 190 -21.89 -10.82 5.94
N ILE A 191 -20.96 -11.20 6.84
CA ILE A 191 -21.21 -11.11 8.30
C ILE A 191 -21.42 -9.66 8.69
N SER A 192 -20.56 -8.75 8.24
CA SER A 192 -20.71 -7.31 8.49
C SER A 192 -22.06 -6.80 7.97
N THR A 193 -22.41 -7.19 6.74
CA THR A 193 -23.69 -6.80 6.11
C THR A 193 -24.89 -7.30 6.90
N LEU A 194 -24.86 -8.56 7.36
CA LEU A 194 -25.95 -9.14 8.19
C LEU A 194 -26.16 -8.38 9.50
N LEU A 195 -25.07 -7.99 10.15
CA LEU A 195 -25.14 -7.20 11.40
C LEU A 195 -25.70 -5.80 11.14
N LEU A 196 -25.31 -5.15 10.04
CA LEU A 196 -25.78 -3.81 9.66
C LEU A 196 -27.28 -3.74 9.36
N PHE A 197 -27.91 -4.81 8.89
CA PHE A 197 -29.37 -4.86 8.69
C PHE A 197 -30.16 -4.75 10.00
N ARG A 198 -29.52 -4.95 11.14
CA ARG A 198 -30.17 -4.91 12.46
C ARG A 198 -29.99 -3.58 13.18
N ASP A 199 -29.09 -2.73 12.70
CA ASP A 199 -28.68 -1.51 13.40
C ASP A 199 -28.42 -0.37 12.41
N VAL A 200 -29.31 0.63 12.39
CA VAL A 200 -29.25 1.79 11.50
C VAL A 200 -28.09 2.71 11.86
N ASP A 201 -27.73 2.83 13.14
CA ASP A 201 -26.64 3.69 13.59
C ASP A 201 -25.29 3.08 13.19
N ALA A 202 -25.13 1.76 13.35
CA ALA A 202 -23.98 1.03 12.84
C ALA A 202 -23.83 1.16 11.31
N PHE A 203 -24.96 1.10 10.57
CA PHE A 203 -24.97 1.30 9.13
C PHE A 203 -24.47 2.70 8.74
N ASN A 204 -25.01 3.73 9.39
CA ASN A 204 -24.59 5.11 9.12
C ASN A 204 -23.11 5.33 9.46
N GLN A 205 -22.64 4.82 10.59
CA GLN A 205 -21.23 4.92 10.99
C GLN A 205 -20.31 4.25 9.97
N LEU A 206 -20.62 3.02 9.54
CA LEU A 206 -19.79 2.29 8.57
C LEU A 206 -19.81 2.96 7.19
N ARG A 207 -20.96 3.47 6.75
CA ARG A 207 -21.10 4.14 5.45
C ARG A 207 -20.12 5.29 5.31
N PHE A 208 -20.04 6.18 6.30
CA PHE A 208 -19.10 7.30 6.28
C PHE A 208 -17.64 6.86 6.45
N TRP A 209 -17.42 5.81 7.25
CA TRP A 209 -16.08 5.30 7.45
C TRP A 209 -15.53 4.57 6.21
N SER A 210 -16.36 3.80 5.51
CA SER A 210 -15.96 2.94 4.38
C SER A 210 -15.53 3.70 3.12
N VAL A 211 -15.84 4.98 3.03
CA VAL A 211 -15.44 5.82 1.88
C VAL A 211 -13.95 6.18 1.91
N GLY A 212 -13.34 6.14 3.10
CA GLY A 212 -11.95 6.55 3.29
C GLY A 212 -11.80 8.07 3.29
N ALA A 213 -11.98 8.67 4.47
CA ALA A 213 -12.02 10.11 4.67
C ALA A 213 -10.91 10.58 5.61
N LEU A 214 -10.35 11.75 5.34
CA LEU A 214 -9.46 12.46 6.25
C LEU A 214 -10.22 13.51 7.08
N THR A 215 -11.43 13.84 6.68
CA THR A 215 -12.31 14.84 7.33
C THR A 215 -12.96 14.28 8.58
N GLY A 216 -13.16 15.13 9.60
CA GLY A 216 -13.89 14.76 10.81
C GLY A 216 -13.18 13.69 11.68
N ARG A 217 -11.87 13.54 11.50
CA ARG A 217 -11.05 12.64 12.31
C ARG A 217 -10.36 13.39 13.43
N ASP A 218 -10.34 12.76 14.60
CA ASP A 218 -9.74 13.34 15.78
C ASP A 218 -8.22 13.05 15.80
N VAL A 219 -7.42 14.08 16.10
CA VAL A 219 -5.97 13.94 16.31
C VAL A 219 -5.67 13.08 17.54
N ASP A 220 -6.56 13.06 18.52
CA ASP A 220 -6.40 12.21 19.71
C ASP A 220 -6.37 10.71 19.35
N ALA A 221 -7.07 10.30 18.29
CA ALA A 221 -6.93 8.95 17.74
C ALA A 221 -5.52 8.66 17.22
N VAL A 222 -4.83 9.67 16.67
CA VAL A 222 -3.42 9.55 16.27
C VAL A 222 -2.54 9.32 17.49
N ALA A 223 -2.82 10.05 18.60
CA ALA A 223 -2.08 9.90 19.86
C ALA A 223 -2.14 8.46 20.42
N GLY A 224 -3.23 7.73 20.15
CA GLY A 224 -3.35 6.32 20.52
C GLY A 224 -2.60 5.37 19.58
N LEU A 225 -2.57 5.65 18.29
CA LEU A 225 -2.05 4.73 17.26
C LEU A 225 -0.60 5.02 16.83
N TRP A 226 0.01 6.16 17.24
CA TRP A 226 1.38 6.48 16.85
C TRP A 226 2.43 5.41 17.22
N PRO A 227 2.32 4.64 18.34
CA PRO A 227 3.31 3.61 18.63
C PRO A 227 3.29 2.49 17.57
N PHE A 228 2.11 2.13 17.06
CA PHE A 228 1.98 1.12 16.00
C PHE A 228 2.54 1.64 14.67
N LEU A 229 2.29 2.91 14.33
CA LEU A 229 2.88 3.54 13.14
C LEU A 229 4.42 3.57 13.25
N LEU A 230 4.96 3.90 14.42
CA LEU A 230 6.40 3.92 14.65
C LEU A 230 7.00 2.51 14.59
N VAL A 231 6.41 1.53 15.28
CA VAL A 231 6.86 0.13 15.23
C VAL A 231 6.81 -0.39 13.81
N GLY A 232 5.72 -0.14 13.08
CA GLY A 232 5.57 -0.53 11.69
C GLY A 232 6.63 0.10 10.79
N LEU A 233 6.93 1.40 10.96
CA LEU A 233 7.98 2.09 10.23
C LEU A 233 9.37 1.50 10.51
N VAL A 234 9.71 1.31 11.78
CA VAL A 234 11.00 0.74 12.19
C VAL A 234 11.16 -0.67 11.61
N LEU A 235 10.14 -1.51 11.73
CA LEU A 235 10.15 -2.86 11.15
C LEU A 235 10.26 -2.84 9.63
N ALA A 236 9.53 -1.95 8.94
CA ALA A 236 9.60 -1.81 7.48
C ALA A 236 11.03 -1.46 7.01
N LEU A 237 11.67 -0.49 7.68
CA LEU A 237 13.04 -0.11 7.38
C LEU A 237 14.03 -1.24 7.72
N PHE A 238 13.81 -1.94 8.83
CA PHE A 238 14.65 -3.06 9.26
C PHE A 238 14.61 -4.22 8.27
N VAL A 239 13.42 -4.60 7.76
CA VAL A 239 13.30 -5.71 6.81
C VAL A 239 13.67 -5.33 5.39
N ALA A 240 13.75 -4.03 5.04
CA ALA A 240 13.96 -3.56 3.68
C ALA A 240 15.15 -4.22 2.96
N HIS A 241 16.27 -4.42 3.64
CA HIS A 241 17.44 -5.08 3.03
C HIS A 241 17.20 -6.58 2.80
N ARG A 242 16.44 -7.26 3.69
CA ARG A 242 16.12 -8.69 3.58
C ARG A 242 15.14 -8.97 2.46
N LEU A 243 14.26 -8.00 2.12
CA LEU A 243 13.31 -8.13 1.02
C LEU A 243 13.99 -8.28 -0.34
N ASN A 244 15.21 -7.77 -0.52
CA ASN A 244 15.97 -7.97 -1.76
C ASN A 244 16.30 -9.46 -1.98
N GLY A 245 16.71 -10.19 -0.94
CA GLY A 245 16.92 -11.63 -1.02
C GLY A 245 15.61 -12.38 -1.28
N LEU A 246 14.54 -12.01 -0.59
CA LEU A 246 13.23 -12.63 -0.77
C LEU A 246 12.67 -12.44 -2.19
N ALA A 247 12.98 -11.33 -2.84
CA ALA A 247 12.60 -11.05 -4.22
C ALA A 247 13.27 -12.00 -5.24
N LEU A 248 14.44 -12.57 -4.91
CA LEU A 248 15.15 -13.53 -5.75
C LEU A 248 14.63 -14.97 -5.63
N GLY A 249 13.81 -15.23 -4.64
CA GLY A 249 13.25 -16.57 -4.38
C GLY A 249 13.56 -17.06 -2.97
N ASP A 250 12.72 -17.97 -2.44
CA ASP A 250 12.87 -18.51 -1.08
C ASP A 250 14.15 -19.31 -0.93
N ASP A 251 14.46 -20.14 -1.93
CA ASP A 251 15.65 -20.99 -1.94
C ASP A 251 16.92 -20.15 -1.99
N VAL A 252 16.92 -19.08 -2.83
CA VAL A 252 18.04 -18.16 -2.93
C VAL A 252 18.22 -17.36 -1.62
N ALA A 253 17.13 -16.88 -1.04
CA ALA A 253 17.18 -16.18 0.25
C ALA A 253 17.72 -17.08 1.36
N ALA A 254 17.29 -18.36 1.41
CA ALA A 254 17.78 -19.35 2.35
C ALA A 254 19.26 -19.69 2.12
N ALA A 255 19.69 -19.85 0.88
CA ALA A 255 21.10 -20.07 0.51
C ALA A 255 22.01 -18.90 0.93
N LEU A 256 21.46 -17.67 0.94
CA LEU A 256 22.13 -16.46 1.47
C LEU A 256 22.08 -16.35 3.00
N GLY A 257 21.61 -17.39 3.70
CA GLY A 257 21.53 -17.43 5.17
C GLY A 257 20.36 -16.65 5.76
N GLN A 258 19.36 -16.25 4.94
CA GLN A 258 18.20 -15.52 5.45
C GLN A 258 17.12 -16.48 5.96
N SER A 259 16.56 -16.20 7.13
CA SER A 259 15.34 -16.85 7.58
C SER A 259 14.12 -16.23 6.86
N VAL A 260 13.63 -16.92 5.83
CA VAL A 260 12.47 -16.50 5.02
C VAL A 260 11.23 -16.34 5.89
N GLY A 261 10.96 -17.29 6.80
CA GLY A 261 9.81 -17.26 7.70
C GLY A 261 9.84 -16.02 8.62
N THR A 262 10.97 -15.76 9.25
CA THR A 262 11.14 -14.57 10.13
C THR A 262 11.00 -13.27 9.34
N THR A 263 11.56 -13.18 8.14
CA THR A 263 11.46 -11.99 7.29
C THR A 263 10.00 -11.71 6.92
N ARG A 264 9.23 -12.75 6.54
CA ARG A 264 7.79 -12.63 6.24
C ARG A 264 6.97 -12.26 7.46
N LEU A 265 7.26 -12.86 8.62
CA LEU A 265 6.57 -12.55 9.86
C LEU A 265 6.78 -11.09 10.25
N LEU A 266 8.02 -10.60 10.27
CA LEU A 266 8.33 -9.20 10.60
C LEU A 266 7.69 -8.22 9.61
N ALA A 267 7.74 -8.54 8.30
CA ALA A 267 7.06 -7.73 7.29
C ALA A 267 5.53 -7.76 7.48
N GLY A 268 4.96 -8.92 7.85
CA GLY A 268 3.54 -9.06 8.16
C GLY A 268 3.13 -8.21 9.36
N VAL A 269 3.88 -8.26 10.45
CA VAL A 269 3.65 -7.41 11.63
C VAL A 269 3.73 -5.92 11.26
N ALA A 270 4.73 -5.54 10.44
CA ALA A 270 4.83 -4.16 9.95
C ALA A 270 3.61 -3.76 9.10
N ILE A 271 3.11 -4.64 8.22
CA ILE A 271 1.91 -4.38 7.42
C ILE A 271 0.69 -4.15 8.31
N VAL A 272 0.47 -5.00 9.32
CA VAL A 272 -0.65 -4.85 10.26
C VAL A 272 -0.55 -3.55 11.03
N ALA A 273 0.63 -3.26 11.59
CA ALA A 273 0.84 -2.06 12.36
C ALA A 273 0.61 -0.79 11.52
N LEU A 274 1.11 -0.77 10.29
CA LEU A 274 0.98 0.38 9.39
C LEU A 274 -0.42 0.47 8.76
N ALA A 275 -0.84 -0.55 8.00
CA ALA A 275 -2.10 -0.52 7.27
C ALA A 275 -3.30 -0.61 8.21
N GLY A 276 -3.20 -1.38 9.30
CA GLY A 276 -4.24 -1.44 10.33
C GLY A 276 -4.47 -0.09 10.98
N ALA A 277 -3.38 0.60 11.41
CA ALA A 277 -3.49 1.94 11.98
C ALA A 277 -4.00 2.97 10.96
N ALA A 278 -3.50 2.94 9.72
CA ALA A 278 -3.95 3.85 8.66
C ALA A 278 -5.44 3.66 8.35
N THR A 279 -5.90 2.41 8.22
CA THR A 279 -7.31 2.07 7.96
C THR A 279 -8.20 2.44 9.14
N ALA A 280 -7.72 2.24 10.36
CA ALA A 280 -8.44 2.64 11.56
C ALA A 280 -8.62 4.18 11.63
N LEU A 281 -7.58 4.95 11.31
CA LEU A 281 -7.59 6.42 11.33
C LEU A 281 -8.42 7.03 10.21
N ALA A 282 -8.17 6.61 8.97
CA ALA A 282 -8.68 7.27 7.77
C ALA A 282 -9.78 6.47 7.04
N GLY A 283 -10.12 5.27 7.52
CA GLY A 283 -10.93 4.32 6.78
C GLY A 283 -10.14 3.59 5.68
N PRO A 284 -10.78 2.68 4.94
CA PRO A 284 -10.14 1.94 3.87
C PRO A 284 -9.85 2.85 2.67
N ILE A 285 -8.58 3.14 2.42
CA ILE A 285 -8.14 3.90 1.24
C ILE A 285 -7.44 2.93 0.30
N ALA A 286 -8.07 2.67 -0.83
CA ALA A 286 -7.56 1.75 -1.83
C ALA A 286 -6.51 2.39 -2.73
N LEU A 287 -5.72 1.54 -3.40
CA LEU A 287 -4.77 1.86 -4.47
C LEU A 287 -3.52 2.64 -4.06
N VAL A 288 -3.46 3.32 -2.91
CA VAL A 288 -2.23 3.97 -2.44
C VAL A 288 -1.13 2.92 -2.27
N GLY A 289 -1.44 1.81 -1.56
CA GLY A 289 -0.51 0.69 -1.35
C GLY A 289 -0.10 -0.03 -2.63
N LEU A 290 -0.87 0.12 -3.71
CA LEU A 290 -0.56 -0.49 -5.00
C LEU A 290 0.27 0.43 -5.90
N VAL A 291 -0.15 1.68 -6.05
CA VAL A 291 0.43 2.65 -6.99
C VAL A 291 1.79 3.13 -6.51
N VAL A 292 1.91 3.45 -5.22
CA VAL A 292 3.11 4.06 -4.64
C VAL A 292 4.36 3.18 -4.80
N PRO A 293 4.36 1.88 -4.43
CA PRO A 293 5.55 1.05 -4.60
C PRO A 293 5.89 0.82 -6.07
N HIS A 294 4.89 0.82 -6.94
CA HIS A 294 5.11 0.70 -8.38
C HIS A 294 5.83 1.94 -8.93
N ALA A 295 5.37 3.14 -8.56
CA ALA A 295 6.03 4.40 -8.91
C ALA A 295 7.46 4.46 -8.33
N ALA A 296 7.64 4.08 -7.07
CA ALA A 296 8.94 4.05 -6.43
C ALA A 296 9.94 3.17 -7.21
N ARG A 297 9.55 1.94 -7.56
CA ARG A 297 10.42 1.04 -8.35
C ARG A 297 10.76 1.59 -9.74
N ARG A 298 9.85 2.31 -10.38
CA ARG A 298 10.14 2.97 -11.67
C ARG A 298 11.15 4.11 -11.54
N LEU A 299 11.11 4.85 -10.45
CA LEU A 299 11.97 6.01 -10.22
C LEU A 299 13.40 5.63 -9.81
N ILE A 300 13.58 4.64 -8.91
CA ILE A 300 14.86 4.34 -8.27
C ILE A 300 15.32 2.87 -8.42
N GLY A 301 14.58 2.05 -9.18
CA GLY A 301 14.90 0.63 -9.40
C GLY A 301 14.32 -0.28 -8.32
N GLN A 302 14.77 -1.56 -8.33
CA GLN A 302 14.15 -2.64 -7.56
C GLN A 302 14.71 -2.82 -6.14
N ASP A 303 15.73 -2.05 -5.74
CA ASP A 303 16.38 -2.19 -4.44
C ASP A 303 15.47 -1.68 -3.31
N TYR A 304 14.96 -2.58 -2.49
CA TYR A 304 14.04 -2.26 -1.38
C TYR A 304 14.65 -1.33 -0.33
N ARG A 305 15.97 -1.22 -0.20
CA ARG A 305 16.62 -0.24 0.68
C ARG A 305 16.28 1.20 0.30
N TRP A 306 15.97 1.43 -0.97
CA TRP A 306 15.59 2.74 -1.52
C TRP A 306 14.09 2.82 -1.77
N VAL A 307 13.46 1.72 -2.21
CA VAL A 307 12.02 1.65 -2.50
C VAL A 307 11.21 1.92 -1.24
N VAL A 308 11.55 1.27 -0.11
CA VAL A 308 10.78 1.41 1.15
C VAL A 308 10.79 2.86 1.66
N PRO A 309 11.94 3.55 1.82
CA PRO A 309 11.94 4.96 2.20
C PRO A 309 11.20 5.87 1.20
N LEU A 310 11.31 5.61 -0.10
CA LEU A 310 10.59 6.39 -1.10
C LEU A 310 9.07 6.17 -1.02
N CYS A 311 8.61 4.96 -0.68
CA CYS A 311 7.19 4.71 -0.44
C CYS A 311 6.64 5.53 0.74
N ALA A 312 7.44 5.71 1.80
CA ALA A 312 7.08 6.55 2.94
C ALA A 312 6.89 8.04 2.57
N LEU A 313 7.49 8.49 1.47
CA LEU A 313 7.35 9.86 0.96
C LEU A 313 6.27 9.99 -0.11
N LEU A 314 6.20 9.06 -1.05
CA LEU A 314 5.24 9.12 -2.15
C LEU A 314 3.80 8.84 -1.69
N GLY A 315 3.63 8.01 -0.65
CA GLY A 315 2.30 7.73 -0.07
C GLY A 315 1.58 8.99 0.42
N PRO A 316 2.21 9.78 1.32
CA PRO A 316 1.67 11.07 1.73
C PRO A 316 1.42 12.03 0.58
N ILE A 317 2.38 12.14 -0.36
CA ILE A 317 2.23 13.03 -1.51
C ILE A 317 0.95 12.68 -2.29
N LEU A 318 0.74 11.40 -2.59
CA LEU A 318 -0.45 10.95 -3.31
C LEU A 318 -1.74 11.22 -2.52
N LEU A 319 -1.76 10.88 -1.23
CA LEU A 319 -2.96 10.99 -0.42
C LEU A 319 -3.32 12.43 -0.09
N VAL A 320 -2.35 13.27 0.25
CA VAL A 320 -2.55 14.71 0.49
C VAL A 320 -2.95 15.42 -0.81
N ALA A 321 -2.35 15.07 -1.95
CA ALA A 321 -2.76 15.62 -3.24
C ALA A 321 -4.20 15.22 -3.60
N ALA A 322 -4.59 13.97 -3.37
CA ALA A 322 -5.95 13.49 -3.58
C ALA A 322 -6.96 14.27 -2.71
N ASP A 323 -6.59 14.51 -1.47
CA ASP A 323 -7.38 15.29 -0.52
C ASP A 323 -7.54 16.76 -0.95
N ILE A 324 -6.47 17.42 -1.39
CA ILE A 324 -6.51 18.78 -1.92
C ILE A 324 -7.43 18.84 -3.16
N ILE A 325 -7.29 17.89 -4.09
CA ILE A 325 -8.13 17.81 -5.28
C ILE A 325 -9.61 17.66 -4.88
N GLY A 326 -9.90 16.76 -3.92
CA GLY A 326 -11.25 16.53 -3.41
C GLY A 326 -11.92 17.80 -2.87
N ARG A 327 -11.16 18.64 -2.15
CA ARG A 327 -11.60 19.92 -1.60
C ARG A 327 -11.85 21.01 -2.67
N LEU A 328 -11.14 20.92 -3.81
CA LEU A 328 -11.22 21.97 -4.86
C LEU A 328 -12.24 21.65 -5.95
N VAL A 329 -12.60 20.37 -6.15
CA VAL A 329 -13.48 19.95 -7.26
C VAL A 329 -14.96 20.23 -6.96
N ARG A 330 -15.41 20.12 -5.71
CA ARG A 330 -16.80 20.34 -5.30
C ARG A 330 -16.89 21.06 -3.97
N GLN A 331 -17.96 21.87 -3.82
CA GLN A 331 -18.27 22.57 -2.55
C GLN A 331 -18.61 21.58 -1.42
N ASP A 332 -19.19 20.41 -1.77
CA ASP A 332 -19.51 19.34 -0.81
C ASP A 332 -18.31 18.44 -0.51
N GLU A 333 -17.11 18.79 -0.97
CA GLU A 333 -15.86 18.04 -0.85
C GLU A 333 -15.96 16.54 -1.26
N LEU A 334 -15.05 16.07 -2.07
CA LEU A 334 -14.91 14.65 -2.37
C LEU A 334 -13.92 14.04 -1.39
N GLU A 335 -14.28 12.90 -0.84
CA GLU A 335 -13.42 12.18 0.09
C GLU A 335 -12.11 11.73 -0.57
N ALA A 336 -11.01 11.82 0.20
CA ALA A 336 -9.67 11.53 -0.29
C ALA A 336 -9.54 10.10 -0.85
N GLY A 337 -10.26 9.13 -0.26
CA GLY A 337 -10.28 7.74 -0.75
C GLY A 337 -10.86 7.61 -2.15
N VAL A 338 -11.92 8.34 -2.46
CA VAL A 338 -12.55 8.35 -3.81
C VAL A 338 -11.58 8.94 -4.83
N VAL A 339 -10.98 10.09 -4.52
CA VAL A 339 -10.04 10.76 -5.44
C VAL A 339 -8.79 9.92 -5.64
N ALA A 340 -8.25 9.32 -4.57
CA ALA A 340 -7.11 8.40 -4.65
C ALA A 340 -7.43 7.19 -5.55
N ALA A 341 -8.65 6.65 -5.48
CA ALA A 341 -9.09 5.56 -6.35
C ALA A 341 -9.21 6.02 -7.82
N LEU A 342 -9.75 7.21 -8.07
CA LEU A 342 -9.84 7.78 -9.42
C LEU A 342 -8.46 8.03 -10.07
N ILE A 343 -7.46 8.43 -9.28
CA ILE A 343 -6.09 8.60 -9.76
C ILE A 343 -5.41 7.21 -9.93
N GLY A 344 -5.63 6.31 -8.99
CA GLY A 344 -4.97 5.01 -8.96
C GLY A 344 -5.46 4.03 -10.02
N ALA A 345 -6.74 4.05 -10.35
CA ALA A 345 -7.33 3.09 -11.31
C ALA A 345 -6.71 3.18 -12.72
N PRO A 346 -6.54 4.36 -13.34
CA PRO A 346 -5.84 4.47 -14.63
C PRO A 346 -4.39 3.98 -14.57
N VAL A 347 -3.69 4.25 -13.45
CA VAL A 347 -2.32 3.78 -13.25
C VAL A 347 -2.28 2.25 -13.20
N LEU A 348 -3.23 1.63 -12.47
CA LEU A 348 -3.35 0.17 -12.41
C LEU A 348 -3.58 -0.43 -13.78
N VAL A 349 -4.50 0.14 -14.57
CA VAL A 349 -4.79 -0.33 -15.95
C VAL A 349 -3.53 -0.21 -16.83
N ALA A 350 -2.81 0.89 -16.75
CA ALA A 350 -1.56 1.08 -17.49
C ALA A 350 -0.49 0.05 -17.11
N VAL A 351 -0.36 -0.25 -15.82
CA VAL A 351 0.55 -1.29 -15.29
C VAL A 351 0.16 -2.68 -15.79
N ALA A 352 -1.13 -3.01 -15.74
CA ALA A 352 -1.63 -4.31 -16.18
C ALA A 352 -1.44 -4.52 -17.69
N ARG A 353 -1.68 -3.48 -18.50
CA ARG A 353 -1.46 -3.52 -19.96
C ARG A 353 0.01 -3.65 -20.35
N GLY A 354 0.91 -2.94 -19.64
CA GLY A 354 2.35 -2.97 -19.94
C GLY A 354 3.02 -4.34 -19.73
N ARG A 355 2.38 -5.27 -19.03
CA ARG A 355 2.88 -6.63 -18.78
C ARG A 355 2.53 -7.67 -19.84
N ARG A 356 1.61 -7.38 -20.74
CA ARG A 356 1.27 -8.29 -21.85
C ARG A 356 2.38 -8.48 -22.88
N VAL A 357 3.48 -7.73 -22.78
CA VAL A 357 4.60 -7.77 -23.76
C VAL A 357 5.83 -8.50 -23.21
N ALA A 358 5.86 -8.89 -21.93
CA ALA A 358 7.07 -9.45 -21.30
C ALA A 358 6.89 -10.86 -20.70
N GLY A 359 5.84 -11.59 -21.05
CA GLY A 359 5.58 -12.87 -20.40
C GLY A 359 4.59 -13.79 -21.16
N LEU A 360 4.89 -14.14 -22.39
CA LEU A 360 4.43 -15.37 -23.09
C LEU A 360 5.61 -15.91 -23.85
#